data_5a749b4068d4730f3c7df8176332335f
#
_entry.id   5a749b4068d4730f3c7df8176332335f
#
_cell.length_a   1.000
_cell.length_b   1.000
_cell.length_c   1.000
_cell.angle_alpha   90.00
_cell.angle_beta   90.00
_cell.angle_gamma   90.00
#
_symmetry.space_group_name_H-M   'P 1'
#
loop_
_entity.id
_entity.type
_entity.pdbx_description
1 polymer ?
#
loop_
_entity_poly.entity_id
_entity_poly.type
_entity_poly.pdbx_seq_one_letter_code
_entity_poly.pdbx_strand_id
1 'polypeptide(L)'
;MLRLRLIVLFIAVAAAAASARADQTDKRLDTLFAQLAAAKDALQGGSIAGKIWQIWLETQNGKAKKLLAEGIEEMDGEDYDAALRDFDKLVVLAPTFAEAWNRRATLLYLMDDLDGSVRDIERTLELEPRHFGALSGLGLIYMQLGKDEAALKAFKRALEINPYLSGAKQHIEALEKRLRNRAI
;
A
#
# COMPACT_ATOMS: atom_id res chain seq x y z
N MET A 1 -55.19 -17.46 35.88
CA MET A 1 -54.68 -17.28 34.50
C MET A 1 -53.27 -16.69 34.62
N LEU A 2 -52.26 -17.57 34.52
CA LEU A 2 -50.86 -17.20 34.68
C LEU A 2 -50.23 -16.98 33.30
N ARG A 3 -49.90 -15.74 32.95
CA ARG A 3 -49.27 -15.41 31.66
C ARG A 3 -47.76 -15.64 31.76
N LEU A 4 -47.32 -16.75 31.18
CA LEU A 4 -45.91 -17.08 31.03
C LEU A 4 -45.29 -16.16 29.99
N ARG A 5 -44.45 -15.20 30.41
CA ARG A 5 -43.64 -14.37 29.49
C ARG A 5 -42.40 -15.13 29.08
N LEU A 6 -42.37 -15.59 27.85
CA LEU A 6 -41.18 -16.16 27.24
C LEU A 6 -40.15 -15.01 26.99
N ILE A 7 -39.06 -15.00 27.77
CA ILE A 7 -37.92 -14.13 27.49
C ILE A 7 -37.06 -14.86 26.48
N VAL A 8 -37.12 -14.43 25.22
CA VAL A 8 -36.18 -14.90 24.18
C VAL A 8 -34.87 -14.17 24.39
N LEU A 9 -33.88 -14.88 24.94
CA LEU A 9 -32.51 -14.38 25.10
C LEU A 9 -31.82 -14.47 23.76
N PHE A 10 -31.69 -13.33 23.04
CA PHE A 10 -30.84 -13.22 21.87
C PHE A 10 -29.38 -13.27 22.34
N ILE A 11 -28.75 -14.44 22.27
CA ILE A 11 -27.30 -14.57 22.36
C ILE A 11 -26.72 -14.09 21.01
N ALA A 12 -26.27 -12.83 20.98
CA ALA A 12 -25.44 -12.32 19.92
C ALA A 12 -24.09 -13.04 20.03
N VAL A 13 -23.90 -14.08 19.23
CA VAL A 13 -22.57 -14.67 18.98
C VAL A 13 -21.82 -13.62 18.17
N ALA A 14 -21.10 -12.74 18.87
CA ALA A 14 -20.05 -11.97 18.24
C ALA A 14 -18.97 -12.98 17.80
N ALA A 15 -19.04 -13.41 16.55
CA ALA A 15 -17.92 -14.06 15.90
C ALA A 15 -16.77 -13.02 15.91
N ALA A 16 -15.87 -13.16 16.89
CA ALA A 16 -14.57 -12.52 16.83
C ALA A 16 -13.88 -13.12 15.60
N ALA A 17 -14.07 -12.45 14.45
CA ALA A 17 -13.17 -12.62 13.35
C ALA A 17 -11.80 -12.27 13.93
N ALA A 18 -10.97 -13.27 14.15
CA ALA A 18 -9.55 -13.07 14.39
C ALA A 18 -9.04 -12.38 13.13
N SER A 19 -9.04 -11.05 13.15
CA SER A 19 -8.45 -10.23 12.12
C SER A 19 -7.03 -10.74 11.99
N ALA A 20 -6.72 -11.39 10.86
CA ALA A 20 -5.35 -11.63 10.49
C ALA A 20 -4.68 -10.24 10.57
N ARG A 21 -3.91 -10.00 11.64
CA ARG A 21 -3.18 -8.74 11.79
C ARG A 21 -2.18 -8.71 10.67
N ALA A 22 -2.46 -7.90 9.71
CA ALA A 22 -1.49 -7.50 8.69
C ALA A 22 -0.42 -6.64 9.38
N ASP A 23 0.81 -6.79 8.97
CA ASP A 23 1.96 -6.32 9.75
C ASP A 23 2.27 -4.82 9.65
N GLN A 24 1.40 -4.00 9.02
CA GLN A 24 1.52 -2.53 9.08
C GLN A 24 1.36 -1.95 10.51
N THR A 25 0.83 -2.75 11.47
CA THR A 25 0.77 -2.39 12.90
C THR A 25 1.95 -2.93 13.70
N ASP A 26 2.95 -3.51 13.05
CA ASP A 26 4.13 -4.06 13.70
C ASP A 26 4.96 -2.95 14.34
N LYS A 27 5.22 -3.08 15.63
CA LYS A 27 6.01 -2.09 16.39
C LYS A 27 7.44 -1.92 15.89
N ARG A 28 7.99 -2.91 15.15
CA ARG A 28 9.29 -2.79 14.50
C ARG A 28 9.31 -1.66 13.49
N LEU A 29 8.17 -1.36 12.83
CA LEU A 29 8.06 -0.28 11.85
C LEU A 29 8.36 1.08 12.45
N ASP A 30 7.87 1.39 13.66
CA ASP A 30 8.12 2.70 14.29
C ASP A 30 9.61 2.92 14.52
N THR A 31 10.33 1.89 14.98
CA THR A 31 11.79 1.94 15.15
C THR A 31 12.49 2.10 13.80
N LEU A 32 12.07 1.36 12.78
CA LEU A 32 12.69 1.43 11.44
C LEU A 32 12.44 2.77 10.76
N PHE A 33 11.25 3.36 10.89
CA PHE A 33 10.99 4.70 10.37
C PHE A 33 11.82 5.77 11.07
N ALA A 34 11.99 5.68 12.41
CA ALA A 34 12.89 6.57 13.13
C ALA A 34 14.35 6.42 12.67
N GLN A 35 14.81 5.19 12.45
CA GLN A 35 16.15 4.92 11.89
C GLN A 35 16.28 5.42 10.44
N LEU A 36 15.25 5.28 9.61
CA LEU A 36 15.23 5.75 8.22
C LEU A 36 15.38 7.27 8.16
N ALA A 37 14.66 7.99 9.01
CA ALA A 37 14.75 9.44 9.11
C ALA A 37 16.15 9.91 9.61
N ALA A 38 16.81 9.12 10.45
CA ALA A 38 18.14 9.41 11.02
C ALA A 38 19.31 8.83 10.20
N ALA A 39 19.04 8.14 9.09
CA ALA A 39 20.08 7.54 8.26
C ALA A 39 21.00 8.61 7.66
N LYS A 40 22.28 8.29 7.52
CA LYS A 40 23.31 9.26 7.15
C LYS A 40 23.57 9.33 5.65
N ASP A 41 23.23 8.28 4.94
CA ASP A 41 23.46 8.15 3.51
C ASP A 41 22.45 7.21 2.84
N ALA A 42 22.49 7.17 1.51
CA ALA A 42 21.56 6.38 0.69
C ALA A 42 21.72 4.87 0.89
N LEU A 43 22.92 4.38 1.21
CA LEU A 43 23.15 2.94 1.44
C LEU A 43 22.47 2.50 2.73
N GLN A 44 22.65 3.24 3.81
CA GLN A 44 21.99 2.98 5.08
C GLN A 44 20.47 3.13 4.94
N GLY A 45 20.00 4.22 4.31
CA GLY A 45 18.59 4.46 4.08
C GLY A 45 17.93 3.36 3.26
N GLY A 46 18.57 2.91 2.18
CA GLY A 46 18.09 1.80 1.34
C GLY A 46 18.01 0.48 2.10
N SER A 47 19.02 0.17 2.93
CA SER A 47 19.00 -1.03 3.77
C SER A 47 17.83 -1.01 4.77
N ILE A 48 17.57 0.13 5.41
CA ILE A 48 16.46 0.27 6.36
C ILE A 48 15.11 0.20 5.63
N ALA A 49 14.97 0.88 4.49
CA ALA A 49 13.77 0.80 3.66
C ALA A 49 13.47 -0.65 3.22
N GLY A 50 14.51 -1.42 2.87
CA GLY A 50 14.36 -2.84 2.56
C GLY A 50 13.78 -3.66 3.73
N LYS A 51 14.20 -3.38 4.97
CA LYS A 51 13.64 -4.03 6.17
C LYS A 51 12.16 -3.65 6.39
N ILE A 52 11.79 -2.39 6.12
CA ILE A 52 10.39 -1.94 6.18
C ILE A 52 9.57 -2.72 5.16
N TRP A 53 10.04 -2.83 3.90
CA TRP A 53 9.39 -3.63 2.87
C TRP A 53 9.21 -5.09 3.26
N GLN A 54 10.21 -5.71 3.89
CA GLN A 54 10.11 -7.09 4.37
C GLN A 54 8.97 -7.25 5.39
N ILE A 55 8.83 -6.32 6.34
CA ILE A 55 7.74 -6.36 7.32
C ILE A 55 6.38 -6.17 6.65
N TRP A 56 6.27 -5.25 5.69
CA TRP A 56 5.02 -5.05 4.95
C TRP A 56 4.57 -6.27 4.14
N LEU A 57 5.52 -7.12 3.71
CA LEU A 57 5.22 -8.38 3.02
C LEU A 57 4.88 -9.54 3.97
N GLU A 58 5.14 -9.40 5.28
CA GLU A 58 4.85 -10.45 6.25
C GLU A 58 3.33 -10.53 6.51
N THR A 59 2.79 -11.73 6.63
CA THR A 59 1.44 -12.01 7.10
C THR A 59 1.38 -13.37 7.80
N GLN A 60 0.63 -13.45 8.89
CA GLN A 60 0.42 -14.70 9.64
C GLN A 60 -0.63 -15.60 8.97
N ASN A 61 -1.38 -15.09 7.99
CA ASN A 61 -2.36 -15.87 7.25
C ASN A 61 -1.65 -16.63 6.12
N GLY A 62 -1.48 -17.96 6.28
CA GLY A 62 -0.79 -18.81 5.29
C GLY A 62 -1.44 -18.79 3.90
N LYS A 63 -2.77 -18.64 3.80
CA LYS A 63 -3.46 -18.52 2.51
C LYS A 63 -3.18 -17.16 1.86
N ALA A 64 -3.19 -16.08 2.65
CA ALA A 64 -2.84 -14.75 2.15
C ALA A 64 -1.39 -14.68 1.68
N LYS A 65 -0.46 -15.30 2.43
CA LYS A 65 0.95 -15.41 2.03
C LYS A 65 1.12 -16.14 0.69
N LYS A 66 0.37 -17.22 0.49
CA LYS A 66 0.41 -17.99 -0.77
C LYS A 66 -0.11 -17.14 -1.93
N LEU A 67 -1.31 -16.53 -1.80
CA LEU A 67 -1.90 -15.67 -2.83
C LEU A 67 -1.00 -14.47 -3.17
N LEU A 68 -0.36 -13.86 -2.17
CA LEU A 68 0.59 -12.78 -2.40
C LEU A 68 1.78 -13.24 -3.25
N ALA A 69 2.36 -14.41 -2.92
CA ALA A 69 3.52 -14.94 -3.62
C ALA A 69 3.17 -15.34 -5.06
N GLU A 70 2.05 -16.05 -5.27
CA GLU A 70 1.56 -16.46 -6.59
C GLU A 70 1.25 -15.22 -7.46
N GLY A 71 0.50 -14.24 -6.94
CA GLY A 71 0.20 -13.02 -7.69
C GLY A 71 1.44 -12.18 -8.04
N ILE A 72 2.48 -12.16 -7.19
CA ILE A 72 3.76 -11.50 -7.53
C ILE A 72 4.48 -12.26 -8.64
N GLU A 73 4.57 -13.60 -8.57
CA GLU A 73 5.21 -14.44 -9.58
C GLU A 73 4.51 -14.29 -10.95
N GLU A 74 3.18 -14.32 -10.96
CA GLU A 74 2.36 -14.12 -12.16
C GLU A 74 2.53 -12.71 -12.75
N MET A 75 2.57 -11.68 -11.90
CA MET A 75 2.81 -10.30 -12.32
C MET A 75 4.22 -10.13 -12.92
N ASP A 76 5.24 -10.73 -12.32
CA ASP A 76 6.62 -10.71 -12.83
C ASP A 76 6.74 -11.50 -14.14
N GLY A 77 5.91 -12.52 -14.33
CA GLY A 77 5.75 -13.29 -15.56
C GLY A 77 4.85 -12.65 -16.62
N GLU A 78 4.33 -11.43 -16.36
CA GLU A 78 3.40 -10.69 -17.22
C GLU A 78 2.05 -11.38 -17.46
N ASP A 79 1.69 -12.43 -16.67
CA ASP A 79 0.33 -13.00 -16.64
C ASP A 79 -0.57 -12.16 -15.74
N TYR A 80 -0.87 -10.95 -16.20
CA TYR A 80 -1.63 -9.96 -15.43
C TYR A 80 -3.05 -10.42 -15.07
N ASP A 81 -3.68 -11.22 -15.93
CA ASP A 81 -5.01 -11.77 -15.65
C ASP A 81 -4.99 -12.79 -14.50
N ALA A 82 -3.96 -13.64 -14.41
CA ALA A 82 -3.77 -14.56 -13.31
C ALA A 82 -3.45 -13.77 -12.02
N ALA A 83 -2.49 -12.88 -12.07
CA ALA A 83 -2.11 -12.01 -10.94
C ALA A 83 -3.32 -11.23 -10.38
N LEU A 84 -4.18 -10.68 -11.26
CA LEU A 84 -5.38 -9.96 -10.83
C LEU A 84 -6.35 -10.85 -10.07
N ARG A 85 -6.59 -12.08 -10.58
CA ARG A 85 -7.44 -13.05 -9.88
C ARG A 85 -6.94 -13.38 -8.47
N ASP A 86 -5.63 -13.47 -8.29
CA ASP A 86 -5.06 -13.83 -6.99
C ASP A 86 -4.99 -12.64 -6.04
N PHE A 87 -4.67 -11.44 -6.53
CA PHE A 87 -4.77 -10.23 -5.72
C PHE A 87 -6.22 -9.88 -5.34
N ASP A 88 -7.21 -10.12 -6.22
CA ASP A 88 -8.64 -9.97 -5.87
C ASP A 88 -9.06 -10.89 -4.72
N LYS A 89 -8.66 -12.16 -4.76
CA LYS A 89 -8.89 -13.08 -3.65
C LYS A 89 -8.16 -12.62 -2.39
N LEU A 90 -6.93 -12.11 -2.54
CA LEU A 90 -6.10 -11.66 -1.43
C LEU A 90 -6.71 -10.48 -0.68
N VAL A 91 -7.18 -9.44 -1.38
CA VAL A 91 -7.78 -8.27 -0.72
C VAL A 91 -9.12 -8.59 -0.05
N VAL A 92 -9.86 -9.58 -0.56
CA VAL A 92 -11.08 -10.11 0.08
C VAL A 92 -10.73 -10.93 1.32
N LEU A 93 -9.70 -11.79 1.25
CA LEU A 93 -9.28 -12.65 2.35
C LEU A 93 -8.63 -11.86 3.51
N ALA A 94 -7.87 -10.81 3.18
CA ALA A 94 -7.10 -10.01 4.12
C ALA A 94 -7.30 -8.50 3.89
N PRO A 95 -8.51 -7.96 4.12
CA PRO A 95 -8.86 -6.58 3.77
C PRO A 95 -8.12 -5.50 4.59
N THR A 96 -7.44 -5.91 5.66
CA THR A 96 -6.58 -5.03 6.48
C THR A 96 -5.10 -5.16 6.15
N PHE A 97 -4.74 -5.94 5.14
CA PHE A 97 -3.36 -6.13 4.71
C PHE A 97 -3.00 -5.08 3.66
N ALA A 98 -2.32 -4.00 4.08
CA ALA A 98 -2.02 -2.85 3.22
C ALA A 98 -1.25 -3.24 1.94
N GLU A 99 -0.27 -4.14 2.05
CA GLU A 99 0.54 -4.57 0.90
C GLU A 99 -0.28 -5.35 -0.14
N ALA A 100 -1.37 -6.02 0.25
CA ALA A 100 -2.28 -6.67 -0.70
C ALA A 100 -2.91 -5.65 -1.66
N TRP A 101 -3.39 -4.55 -1.12
CA TRP A 101 -3.95 -3.44 -1.90
C TRP A 101 -2.88 -2.76 -2.74
N ASN A 102 -1.68 -2.51 -2.16
CA ASN A 102 -0.56 -1.91 -2.88
C ASN A 102 -0.10 -2.77 -4.08
N ARG A 103 -0.08 -4.11 -3.95
CA ARG A 103 0.28 -5.01 -5.05
C ARG A 103 -0.77 -5.00 -6.15
N ARG A 104 -2.05 -5.06 -5.77
CA ARG A 104 -3.13 -4.94 -6.76
C ARG A 104 -3.12 -3.57 -7.45
N ALA A 105 -2.87 -2.49 -6.72
CA ALA A 105 -2.70 -1.16 -7.31
C ALA A 105 -1.58 -1.11 -8.34
N THR A 106 -0.43 -1.72 -8.03
CA THR A 106 0.70 -1.78 -8.97
C THR A 106 0.32 -2.55 -10.24
N LEU A 107 -0.37 -3.68 -10.10
CA LEU A 107 -0.84 -4.46 -11.23
C LEU A 107 -1.86 -3.67 -12.08
N LEU A 108 -2.85 -3.04 -11.44
CA LEU A 108 -3.85 -2.21 -12.14
C LEU A 108 -3.20 -1.06 -12.91
N TYR A 109 -2.15 -0.46 -12.36
CA TYR A 109 -1.34 0.54 -13.08
C TYR A 109 -0.67 -0.04 -14.34
N LEU A 110 -0.11 -1.26 -14.26
CA LEU A 110 0.48 -1.95 -15.42
C LEU A 110 -0.56 -2.33 -16.48
N MET A 111 -1.80 -2.57 -16.06
CA MET A 111 -2.95 -2.84 -16.92
C MET A 111 -3.64 -1.57 -17.45
N ASP A 112 -3.11 -0.38 -17.15
CA ASP A 112 -3.68 0.95 -17.51
C ASP A 112 -5.04 1.25 -16.85
N ASP A 113 -5.46 0.48 -15.83
CA ASP A 113 -6.59 0.84 -14.95
C ASP A 113 -6.13 1.83 -13.86
N LEU A 114 -5.93 3.07 -14.27
CA LEU A 114 -5.44 4.12 -13.39
C LEU A 114 -6.42 4.45 -12.26
N ASP A 115 -7.72 4.41 -12.54
CA ASP A 115 -8.74 4.69 -11.52
C ASP A 115 -8.82 3.57 -10.48
N GLY A 116 -8.73 2.32 -10.90
CA GLY A 116 -8.63 1.17 -10.02
C GLY A 116 -7.39 1.25 -9.12
N SER A 117 -6.25 1.56 -9.75
CA SER A 117 -4.98 1.73 -9.05
C SER A 117 -5.05 2.84 -7.97
N VAL A 118 -5.64 3.99 -8.29
CA VAL A 118 -5.82 5.09 -7.31
C VAL A 118 -6.65 4.64 -6.12
N ARG A 119 -7.79 3.96 -6.35
CA ARG A 119 -8.65 3.46 -5.25
C ARG A 119 -7.89 2.50 -4.32
N ASP A 120 -7.09 1.63 -4.87
CA ASP A 120 -6.31 0.67 -4.08
C ASP A 120 -5.14 1.34 -3.33
N ILE A 121 -4.50 2.36 -3.94
CA ILE A 121 -3.51 3.18 -3.23
C ILE A 121 -4.16 3.94 -2.07
N GLU A 122 -5.33 4.54 -2.27
CA GLU A 122 -6.06 5.20 -1.19
C GLU A 122 -6.32 4.23 -0.04
N ARG A 123 -6.77 3.02 -0.34
CA ARG A 123 -6.96 1.98 0.67
C ARG A 123 -5.66 1.58 1.35
N THR A 124 -4.56 1.47 0.61
CA THR A 124 -3.22 1.22 1.18
C THR A 124 -2.83 2.31 2.18
N LEU A 125 -3.03 3.59 1.81
CA LEU A 125 -2.67 4.74 2.64
C LEU A 125 -3.61 4.96 3.84
N GLU A 126 -4.85 4.49 3.80
CA GLU A 126 -5.73 4.41 4.97
C GLU A 126 -5.19 3.42 6.00
N LEU A 127 -4.66 2.29 5.56
CA LEU A 127 -4.13 1.22 6.41
C LEU A 127 -2.71 1.53 6.92
N GLU A 128 -1.83 2.05 6.05
CA GLU A 128 -0.47 2.49 6.39
C GLU A 128 -0.18 3.85 5.76
N PRO A 129 -0.42 4.95 6.48
CA PRO A 129 -0.20 6.31 5.96
C PRO A 129 1.26 6.62 5.59
N ARG A 130 2.22 5.82 6.06
CA ARG A 130 3.66 5.93 5.80
C ARG A 130 4.12 5.07 4.62
N HIS A 131 3.19 4.51 3.84
CA HIS A 131 3.54 3.63 2.73
C HIS A 131 4.15 4.42 1.57
N PHE A 132 5.46 4.70 1.65
CA PHE A 132 6.16 5.54 0.67
C PHE A 132 6.15 4.98 -0.76
N GLY A 133 6.02 3.67 -0.94
CA GLY A 133 5.83 3.06 -2.25
C GLY A 133 4.50 3.42 -2.88
N ALA A 134 3.39 3.30 -2.13
CA ALA A 134 2.06 3.70 -2.59
C ALA A 134 1.99 5.19 -2.93
N LEU A 135 2.60 6.05 -2.10
CA LEU A 135 2.72 7.49 -2.40
C LEU A 135 3.49 7.77 -3.69
N SER A 136 4.57 7.03 -3.93
CA SER A 136 5.34 7.15 -5.18
C SER A 136 4.52 6.67 -6.38
N GLY A 137 3.80 5.55 -6.25
CA GLY A 137 2.87 5.05 -7.27
C GLY A 137 1.78 6.08 -7.61
N LEU A 138 1.18 6.71 -6.60
CA LEU A 138 0.21 7.78 -6.79
C LEU A 138 0.80 8.97 -7.58
N GLY A 139 2.06 9.31 -7.28
CA GLY A 139 2.79 10.33 -8.04
C GLY A 139 2.94 9.97 -9.52
N LEU A 140 3.27 8.72 -9.83
CA LEU A 140 3.39 8.24 -11.22
C LEU A 140 2.04 8.29 -11.95
N ILE A 141 0.96 7.85 -11.33
CA ILE A 141 -0.39 7.90 -11.89
C ILE A 141 -0.79 9.35 -12.21
N TYR A 142 -0.58 10.27 -11.26
CA TYR A 142 -0.91 11.68 -11.48
C TYR A 142 -0.06 12.31 -12.59
N MET A 143 1.21 11.89 -12.75
CA MET A 143 2.03 12.32 -13.90
C MET A 143 1.44 11.85 -15.22
N GLN A 144 0.99 10.59 -15.30
CA GLN A 144 0.36 10.01 -16.50
C GLN A 144 -0.96 10.72 -16.83
N LEU A 145 -1.73 11.12 -15.80
CA LEU A 145 -2.96 11.89 -15.94
C LEU A 145 -2.72 13.40 -16.21
N GLY A 146 -1.47 13.87 -16.30
CA GLY A 146 -1.13 15.27 -16.48
C GLY A 146 -1.44 16.18 -15.28
N LYS A 147 -1.71 15.59 -14.10
CA LYS A 147 -2.02 16.30 -12.85
C LYS A 147 -0.73 16.62 -12.08
N ASP A 148 0.11 17.49 -12.67
CA ASP A 148 1.48 17.75 -12.23
C ASP A 148 1.60 18.21 -10.77
N GLU A 149 0.71 19.09 -10.30
CA GLU A 149 0.72 19.59 -8.92
C GLU A 149 0.38 18.47 -7.93
N ALA A 150 -0.57 17.60 -8.27
CA ALA A 150 -0.93 16.45 -7.44
C ALA A 150 0.21 15.43 -7.39
N ALA A 151 0.86 15.16 -8.54
CA ALA A 151 2.04 14.30 -8.63
C ALA A 151 3.18 14.83 -7.75
N LEU A 152 3.48 16.12 -7.86
CA LEU A 152 4.51 16.79 -7.05
C LEU A 152 4.23 16.65 -5.55
N LYS A 153 2.98 16.84 -5.12
CA LYS A 153 2.56 16.66 -3.73
C LYS A 153 2.77 15.22 -3.24
N ALA A 154 2.39 14.23 -4.06
CA ALA A 154 2.52 12.81 -3.73
C ALA A 154 4.00 12.41 -3.56
N PHE A 155 4.88 12.80 -4.49
CA PHE A 155 6.31 12.50 -4.38
C PHE A 155 6.98 13.23 -3.22
N LYS A 156 6.63 14.50 -2.94
CA LYS A 156 7.16 15.23 -1.79
C LYS A 156 6.79 14.51 -0.49
N ARG A 157 5.54 14.07 -0.35
CA ARG A 157 5.11 13.30 0.82
C ARG A 157 5.84 11.97 0.94
N ALA A 158 6.11 11.27 -0.18
CA ALA A 158 6.92 10.05 -0.16
C ALA A 158 8.35 10.31 0.35
N LEU A 159 8.98 11.43 -0.06
CA LEU A 159 10.31 11.83 0.39
C LEU A 159 10.36 12.30 1.85
N GLU A 160 9.27 12.88 2.38
CA GLU A 160 9.17 13.20 3.82
C GLU A 160 9.29 11.94 4.68
N ILE A 161 8.76 10.81 4.18
CA ILE A 161 8.81 9.52 4.88
C ILE A 161 10.12 8.78 4.61
N ASN A 162 10.53 8.72 3.35
CA ASN A 162 11.77 8.07 2.92
C ASN A 162 12.62 9.05 2.06
N PRO A 163 13.57 9.78 2.68
CA PRO A 163 14.41 10.76 1.98
C PRO A 163 15.36 10.17 0.91
N TYR A 164 15.43 8.84 0.83
CA TYR A 164 16.36 8.12 -0.04
C TYR A 164 15.74 7.57 -1.33
N LEU A 165 14.50 7.95 -1.64
CA LEU A 165 13.82 7.59 -2.88
C LEU A 165 14.37 8.41 -4.06
N SER A 166 15.42 7.91 -4.70
CA SER A 166 16.09 8.61 -5.81
C SER A 166 15.14 8.89 -6.98
N GLY A 167 14.27 7.94 -7.34
CA GLY A 167 13.27 8.13 -8.40
C GLY A 167 12.29 9.27 -8.10
N ALA A 168 11.80 9.39 -6.86
CA ALA A 168 10.92 10.47 -6.45
C ALA A 168 11.60 11.85 -6.57
N LYS A 169 12.89 11.96 -6.21
CA LYS A 169 13.67 13.20 -6.39
C LYS A 169 13.74 13.63 -7.85
N GLN A 170 14.05 12.70 -8.74
CA GLN A 170 14.12 12.96 -10.19
C GLN A 170 12.77 13.43 -10.76
N HIS A 171 11.67 12.78 -10.33
CA HIS A 171 10.33 13.19 -10.76
C HIS A 171 9.95 14.58 -10.23
N ILE A 172 10.29 14.91 -9.00
CA ILE A 172 10.06 16.25 -8.43
C ILE A 172 10.80 17.32 -9.26
N GLU A 173 12.08 17.14 -9.56
CA GLU A 173 12.86 18.07 -10.36
C GLU A 173 12.24 18.29 -11.74
N ALA A 174 11.82 17.20 -12.41
CA ALA A 174 11.16 17.26 -13.71
C ALA A 174 9.82 17.99 -13.66
N LEU A 175 8.99 17.71 -12.62
CA LEU A 175 7.69 18.33 -12.42
C LEU A 175 7.83 19.83 -12.13
N GLU A 176 8.75 20.21 -11.24
CA GLU A 176 8.99 21.62 -10.91
C GLU A 176 9.48 22.43 -12.13
N LYS A 177 10.32 21.82 -12.98
CA LYS A 177 10.74 22.43 -14.25
C LYS A 177 9.54 22.61 -15.19
N ARG A 178 8.68 21.58 -15.32
CA ARG A 178 7.49 21.62 -16.20
C ARG A 178 6.48 22.66 -15.73
N LEU A 179 6.22 22.76 -14.41
CA LEU A 179 5.31 23.74 -13.83
C LEU A 179 5.83 25.18 -13.99
N ARG A 180 7.13 25.43 -13.81
CA ARG A 180 7.73 26.75 -14.08
C ARG A 180 7.56 27.18 -15.54
N ASN A 181 7.75 26.27 -16.48
CA ASN A 181 7.63 26.58 -17.92
C ASN A 181 6.17 26.86 -18.36
N ARG A 182 5.17 26.38 -17.61
CA ARG A 182 3.75 26.67 -17.88
C ARG A 182 3.29 28.02 -17.29
N ALA A 183 4.03 28.59 -16.37
CA ALA A 183 3.69 29.84 -15.70
C ALA A 183 4.22 31.09 -16.45
N ILE A 184 4.94 30.87 -17.57
CA ILE A 184 5.49 31.93 -18.45
C ILE A 184 4.62 32.02 -19.70
#